data_5a4c09746ca1e4a05f5eae4c771976ed
#
_entry.id   5a4c09746ca1e4a05f5eae4c771976ed
#
_cell.length_a   1.000
_cell.length_b   1.000
_cell.length_c   1.000
_cell.angle_alpha   90.00
_cell.angle_beta   90.00
_cell.angle_gamma   90.00
#
_symmetry.space_group_name_H-M   'P 1'
#
loop_
_entity.id
_entity.type
_entity.pdbx_description
1 polymer ?
#
loop_
_entity_poly.entity_id
_entity_poly.type
_entity_poly.pdbx_seq_one_letter_code
_entity_poly.pdbx_strand_id
1 'polypeptide(L)'
;MTLVPLKHVLDHAAENNYGIPAFNVNNMEQIQAIMEAADTVCSPVILQASRGARKYADGYLMYLIKSAAEKYPHLPIVMHQDHGNSPKTCSQACVCLLYTSPSPRDTIRSRM
;
A
#
# COMPACT_ATOMS: atom_id res chain seq x y z
N MET A 1 -1.50 -14.10 5.97
CA MET A 1 -1.08 -12.94 5.18
C MET A 1 -2.19 -11.91 5.17
N THR A 2 -1.86 -10.66 5.44
CA THR A 2 -2.86 -9.62 5.68
C THR A 2 -2.91 -8.53 4.60
N LEU A 3 -2.26 -8.76 3.45
CA LEU A 3 -2.41 -7.85 2.32
C LEU A 3 -3.80 -8.02 1.73
N VAL A 4 -4.55 -6.93 1.68
CA VAL A 4 -5.93 -6.93 1.20
C VAL A 4 -6.10 -5.90 0.09
N PRO A 5 -7.12 -6.07 -0.78
CA PRO A 5 -7.40 -5.09 -1.82
C PRO A 5 -7.80 -3.74 -1.21
N LEU A 6 -7.39 -2.66 -1.86
CA LEU A 6 -7.74 -1.32 -1.43
C LEU A 6 -9.24 -1.12 -1.30
N LYS A 7 -10.00 -1.64 -2.26
CA LYS A 7 -11.46 -1.53 -2.24
C LYS A 7 -12.06 -2.10 -0.96
N HIS A 8 -11.54 -3.20 -0.47
CA HIS A 8 -12.04 -3.86 0.73
C HIS A 8 -12.00 -2.93 1.96
N VAL A 9 -10.88 -2.27 2.19
CA VAL A 9 -10.75 -1.39 3.35
C VAL A 9 -11.50 -0.07 3.15
N LEU A 10 -11.55 0.44 1.92
CA LEU A 10 -12.29 1.67 1.64
C LEU A 10 -13.79 1.47 1.77
N ASP A 11 -14.33 0.36 1.33
CA ASP A 11 -15.75 0.05 1.49
C ASP A 11 -16.12 -0.05 2.97
N HIS A 12 -15.33 -0.72 3.76
CA HIS A 12 -15.56 -0.84 5.19
C HIS A 12 -15.50 0.54 5.88
N ALA A 13 -14.55 1.37 5.50
CA ALA A 13 -14.43 2.72 6.04
C ALA A 13 -15.64 3.58 5.69
N ALA A 14 -16.12 3.49 4.46
CA ALA A 14 -17.30 4.24 4.02
C ALA A 14 -18.57 3.78 4.77
N GLU A 15 -18.74 2.49 4.96
CA GLU A 15 -19.90 1.94 5.66
C GLU A 15 -19.92 2.32 7.14
N ASN A 16 -18.75 2.52 7.74
CA ASN A 16 -18.61 2.80 9.17
C ASN A 16 -18.18 4.23 9.46
N ASN A 17 -18.12 5.08 8.46
CA ASN A 17 -17.85 6.52 8.59
C ASN A 17 -16.51 6.84 9.27
N TYR A 18 -15.42 6.22 8.80
CA TYR A 18 -14.09 6.57 9.30
C TYR A 18 -13.10 6.68 8.14
N GLY A 19 -11.97 7.34 8.38
CA GLY A 19 -10.90 7.45 7.41
C GLY A 19 -9.83 6.40 7.64
N ILE A 20 -9.12 6.05 6.58
CA ILE A 20 -7.98 5.14 6.66
C ILE A 20 -6.72 5.90 6.31
N PRO A 21 -5.69 5.86 7.15
CA PRO A 21 -4.45 6.55 6.83
C PRO A 21 -3.70 5.87 5.69
N ALA A 22 -3.13 6.68 4.81
CA ALA A 22 -2.29 6.23 3.72
C ALA A 22 -0.95 6.91 3.88
N PHE A 23 0.09 6.12 4.12
CA PHE A 23 1.42 6.64 4.41
C PHE A 23 2.39 6.31 3.29
N ASN A 24 3.15 7.31 2.86
CA ASN A 24 4.26 7.08 1.95
C ASN A 24 5.41 6.42 2.69
N VAL A 25 5.95 5.36 2.10
CA VAL A 25 7.06 4.63 2.70
C VAL A 25 8.25 4.59 1.75
N ASN A 26 9.43 4.80 2.29
CA ASN A 26 10.67 4.81 1.53
C ASN A 26 11.74 3.90 2.12
N ASN A 27 11.61 3.52 3.39
CA ASN A 27 12.60 2.71 4.07
C ASN A 27 11.96 1.85 5.16
N MET A 28 12.77 0.98 5.75
CA MET A 28 12.33 0.05 6.77
C MET A 28 11.85 0.76 8.04
N GLU A 29 12.56 1.79 8.45
CA GLU A 29 12.26 2.50 9.70
C GLU A 29 10.89 3.15 9.66
N GLN A 30 10.52 3.71 8.51
CA GLN A 30 9.19 4.29 8.32
C GLN A 30 8.11 3.23 8.41
N ILE A 31 8.32 2.09 7.77
CA ILE A 31 7.36 0.98 7.82
C ILE A 31 7.22 0.49 9.27
N GLN A 32 8.31 0.32 9.98
CA GLN A 32 8.27 -0.11 11.37
C GLN A 32 7.47 0.85 12.25
N ALA A 33 7.71 2.15 12.11
CA ALA A 33 7.02 3.17 12.90
C ALA A 33 5.51 3.17 12.61
N ILE A 34 5.14 3.10 11.33
CA ILE A 34 3.74 3.07 10.92
C ILE A 34 3.04 1.83 11.46
N MET A 35 3.67 0.68 11.36
CA MET A 35 3.05 -0.57 11.81
C MET A 35 2.92 -0.63 13.32
N GLU A 36 3.89 -0.13 14.06
CA GLU A 36 3.77 -0.05 15.51
C GLU A 36 2.61 0.85 15.94
N ALA A 37 2.46 1.98 15.28
CA ALA A 37 1.35 2.89 15.57
C ALA A 37 0.00 2.27 15.19
N ALA A 38 -0.09 1.65 14.03
CA ALA A 38 -1.31 0.99 13.59
C ALA A 38 -1.73 -0.15 14.53
N ASP A 39 -0.75 -0.91 14.99
CA ASP A 39 -1.00 -2.00 15.94
C ASP A 39 -1.51 -1.48 17.27
N THR A 40 -0.94 -0.38 17.76
CA THR A 40 -1.35 0.22 19.02
C THR A 40 -2.81 0.65 19.00
N VAL A 41 -3.29 1.18 17.87
CA VAL A 41 -4.68 1.67 17.75
C VAL A 41 -5.59 0.70 17.01
N CYS A 42 -5.09 -0.46 16.62
CA CYS A 42 -5.84 -1.50 15.88
C CYS A 42 -6.46 -0.96 14.60
N SER A 43 -5.69 -0.22 13.82
CA SER A 43 -6.17 0.44 12.60
C SER A 43 -5.67 -0.28 11.34
N PRO A 44 -6.53 -0.44 10.33
CA PRO A 44 -6.03 -0.77 9.00
C PRO A 44 -5.17 0.36 8.46
N VAL A 45 -4.28 0.05 7.54
CA VAL A 45 -3.33 1.04 7.03
C VAL A 45 -3.03 0.79 5.55
N ILE A 46 -2.85 1.88 4.82
CA ILE A 46 -2.43 1.84 3.42
C ILE A 46 -0.97 2.28 3.36
N LEU A 47 -0.11 1.41 2.85
CA LEU A 47 1.30 1.71 2.64
C LEU A 47 1.50 2.04 1.16
N GLN A 48 1.86 3.29 0.88
CA GLN A 48 2.00 3.81 -0.46
C GLN A 48 3.45 3.81 -0.91
N ALA A 49 3.71 3.28 -2.09
CA ALA A 49 5.03 3.30 -2.70
C ALA A 49 4.94 4.01 -4.04
N SER A 50 5.64 5.14 -4.17
CA SER A 50 5.75 5.85 -5.43
C SER A 50 6.78 5.17 -6.33
N ARG A 51 6.79 5.56 -7.61
CA ARG A 51 7.83 5.10 -8.53
C ARG A 51 9.22 5.44 -8.00
N GLY A 52 9.38 6.68 -7.49
CA GLY A 52 10.66 7.13 -6.93
C GLY A 52 11.08 6.30 -5.72
N ALA A 53 10.16 5.98 -4.83
CA ALA A 53 10.45 5.15 -3.68
C ALA A 53 10.87 3.74 -4.10
N ARG A 54 10.18 3.14 -5.07
CA ARG A 54 10.52 1.80 -5.55
C ARG A 54 11.89 1.79 -6.23
N LYS A 55 12.19 2.83 -7.00
CA LYS A 55 13.49 2.97 -7.66
C LYS A 55 14.61 3.14 -6.64
N TYR A 56 14.40 4.00 -5.64
CA TYR A 56 15.36 4.25 -4.58
C TYR A 56 15.70 2.96 -3.82
N ALA A 57 14.69 2.19 -3.48
CA ALA A 57 14.85 0.99 -2.69
C ALA A 57 15.22 -0.25 -3.52
N ASP A 58 15.32 -0.12 -4.84
CA ASP A 58 15.76 -1.17 -5.75
C ASP A 58 15.09 -2.53 -5.50
N GLY A 59 13.76 -2.51 -5.36
CA GLY A 59 12.98 -3.73 -5.15
C GLY A 59 12.86 -4.21 -3.72
N TYR A 60 13.72 -3.76 -2.83
CA TYR A 60 13.65 -4.18 -1.42
C TYR A 60 12.38 -3.72 -0.71
N LEU A 61 11.83 -2.57 -1.14
CA LEU A 61 10.66 -1.99 -0.49
C LEU A 61 9.47 -2.95 -0.47
N MET A 62 9.28 -3.68 -1.55
CA MET A 62 8.19 -4.64 -1.66
C MET A 62 8.30 -5.76 -0.64
N TYR A 63 9.52 -6.25 -0.45
CA TYR A 63 9.77 -7.29 0.54
C TYR A 63 9.62 -6.78 1.96
N LEU A 64 9.97 -5.52 2.19
CA LEU A 64 9.76 -4.89 3.50
C LEU A 64 8.27 -4.81 3.84
N ILE A 65 7.44 -4.43 2.87
CA ILE A 65 6.00 -4.36 3.07
C ILE A 65 5.41 -5.75 3.28
N LYS A 66 5.84 -6.74 2.51
CA LYS A 66 5.40 -8.12 2.70
C LYS A 66 5.81 -8.65 4.07
N SER A 67 7.00 -8.30 4.51
CA SER A 67 7.50 -8.66 5.83
C SER A 67 6.62 -8.08 6.94
N ALA A 68 6.20 -6.83 6.77
CA ALA A 68 5.28 -6.18 7.71
C ALA A 68 3.94 -6.92 7.76
N ALA A 69 3.42 -7.34 6.60
CA ALA A 69 2.17 -8.09 6.54
C ALA A 69 2.26 -9.42 7.27
N GLU A 70 3.39 -10.09 7.19
CA GLU A 70 3.61 -11.35 7.91
C GLU A 70 3.75 -11.15 9.41
N LYS A 71 4.39 -10.06 9.80
CA LYS A 71 4.62 -9.75 11.21
C LYS A 71 3.36 -9.29 11.93
N TYR A 72 2.44 -8.67 11.21
CA TYR A 72 1.18 -8.14 11.76
C TYR A 72 -0.02 -8.78 11.08
N PRO A 73 -0.23 -10.11 11.23
CA PRO A 73 -1.28 -10.81 10.50
C PRO A 73 -2.70 -10.41 10.89
N HIS A 74 -2.86 -9.73 12.00
CA HIS A 74 -4.16 -9.26 12.49
C HIS A 74 -4.57 -7.89 11.96
N LEU A 75 -3.68 -7.19 11.25
CA LEU A 75 -3.97 -5.86 10.70
C LEU A 75 -4.16 -5.93 9.19
N PRO A 76 -5.26 -5.38 8.66
CA PRO A 76 -5.42 -5.24 7.20
C PRO A 76 -4.41 -4.23 6.66
N ILE A 77 -3.57 -4.66 5.74
CA ILE A 77 -2.55 -3.81 5.12
C ILE A 77 -2.79 -3.79 3.63
N VAL A 78 -2.82 -2.59 3.05
CA VAL A 78 -2.94 -2.39 1.61
C VAL A 78 -1.63 -1.85 1.06
N MET A 79 -1.14 -2.45 -0.02
CA MET A 79 -0.02 -1.94 -0.79
C MET A 79 -0.58 -1.12 -1.94
N HIS A 80 -0.16 0.13 -2.04
CA HIS A 80 -0.73 1.06 -3.01
C HIS A 80 0.35 1.77 -3.82
N GLN A 81 0.16 1.82 -5.14
CA GLN A 81 0.97 2.62 -6.04
C GLN A 81 0.42 4.04 -6.07
N ASP A 82 1.20 5.00 -5.58
CA ASP A 82 0.80 6.40 -5.54
C ASP A 82 1.27 7.09 -6.82
N HIS A 83 0.34 7.66 -7.58
CA HIS A 83 0.59 8.46 -8.78
C HIS A 83 1.51 7.79 -9.81
N GLY A 84 1.04 6.72 -10.43
CA GLY A 84 1.73 6.13 -11.56
C GLY A 84 1.81 7.15 -12.71
N ASN A 85 3.02 7.41 -13.20
CA ASN A 85 3.23 8.43 -14.23
C ASN A 85 3.12 7.90 -15.67
N SER A 86 2.91 6.61 -15.82
CA SER A 86 2.72 5.97 -17.13
C SER A 86 2.11 4.59 -16.93
N PRO A 87 1.51 4.01 -18.00
CA PRO A 87 1.04 2.62 -17.94
C PRO A 87 2.13 1.63 -17.60
N LYS A 88 3.34 1.87 -18.09
CA LYS A 88 4.49 1.02 -17.78
C LYS A 88 4.80 1.01 -16.28
N THR A 89 4.79 2.18 -15.65
CA THR A 89 5.01 2.30 -14.21
C THR A 89 3.96 1.50 -13.43
N CYS A 90 2.71 1.63 -13.81
CA CYS A 90 1.63 0.92 -13.15
C CYS A 90 1.72 -0.59 -13.38
N SER A 91 2.10 -1.02 -14.57
CA SER A 91 2.31 -2.44 -14.87
C SER A 91 3.44 -3.02 -14.02
N GLN A 92 4.53 -2.27 -13.87
CA GLN A 92 5.63 -2.68 -13.02
C GLN A 92 5.20 -2.81 -11.56
N ALA A 93 4.36 -1.88 -11.10
CA ALA A 93 3.80 -1.94 -9.75
C ALA A 93 2.94 -3.20 -9.57
N CYS A 94 2.13 -3.54 -10.55
CA CYS A 94 1.32 -4.76 -10.50
C CYS A 94 2.17 -6.02 -10.43
N VAL A 95 3.24 -6.08 -11.20
CA VAL A 95 4.18 -7.19 -11.16
C VAL A 95 4.79 -7.32 -9.76
N CYS A 96 5.01 -6.19 -9.09
CA CYS A 96 5.52 -6.17 -7.73
C CYS A 96 4.43 -6.35 -6.66
N LEU A 97 3.22 -6.68 -7.05
CA LEU A 97 2.07 -6.94 -6.16
C LEU A 97 1.54 -5.69 -5.46
N LEU A 98 1.70 -4.52 -6.06
CA LEU A 98 1.04 -3.31 -5.59
C LEU A 98 -0.38 -3.26 -6.11
N TYR A 99 -1.31 -2.79 -5.28
CA TYR A 99 -2.68 -2.60 -5.68
C TYR A 99 -2.86 -1.22 -6.31
N THR A 100 -3.83 -1.13 -7.21
CA THR A 100 -4.07 0.09 -7.96
C THR A 100 -4.77 1.16 -7.11
N SER A 101 -4.56 2.42 -7.52
CA SER A 101 -5.30 3.54 -6.98
C SER A 101 -6.79 3.40 -7.24
N PRO A 102 -7.67 3.89 -6.35
CA PRO A 102 -9.11 3.88 -6.60
C PRO A 102 -9.54 4.90 -7.65
N SER A 103 -8.68 5.82 -8.06
CA SER A 103 -9.00 6.78 -9.11
C SER A 103 -9.20 6.06 -10.44
N PRO A 104 -10.28 6.34 -11.18
CA PRO A 104 -10.49 5.70 -12.48
C PRO A 104 -9.31 5.90 -13.43
N ARG A 105 -8.69 7.06 -13.39
CA ARG A 105 -7.54 7.37 -14.22
C ARG A 105 -6.34 6.51 -13.84
N ASP A 106 -6.02 6.42 -12.57
CA ASP A 106 -4.92 5.60 -12.10
C ASP A 106 -5.22 4.13 -12.30
N THR A 107 -6.46 3.74 -12.09
CA THR A 107 -6.91 2.37 -12.28
C THR A 107 -6.74 1.93 -13.74
N ILE A 108 -7.10 2.80 -14.69
CA ILE A 108 -6.93 2.50 -16.12
C ILE A 108 -5.46 2.31 -16.44
N ARG A 109 -4.62 3.18 -15.95
CA ARG A 109 -3.18 3.06 -16.16
C ARG A 109 -2.60 1.82 -15.52
N SER A 110 -3.11 1.46 -14.38
CA SER A 110 -2.62 0.32 -13.62
C SER A 110 -3.02 -1.01 -14.24
N ARG A 111 -4.14 -1.04 -14.94
CA ARG A 111 -4.61 -2.24 -15.62
C ARG A 111 -3.88 -2.53 -16.92
N MET A 112 -3.30 -1.51 -17.48
CA MET A 112 -2.58 -1.62 -18.74
C MET A 112 -1.21 -2.24 -18.63
#